data_78b04bbd8c3369295848aa848cbfcb53
#
_entry.id   78b04bbd8c3369295848aa848cbfcb53
#
_cell.length_a   1.000
_cell.length_b   1.000
_cell.length_c   1.000
_cell.angle_alpha   90.00
_cell.angle_beta   90.00
_cell.angle_gamma   90.00
#
_symmetry.space_group_name_H-M   'P 1'
#
loop_
_entity.id
_entity.type
_entity.pdbx_description
1 polymer ?
#
loop_
_entity_poly.entity_id
_entity_poly.type
_entity_poly.pdbx_seq_one_letter_code
_entity_poly.pdbx_strand_id
1 'polypeptide(L)'
;MDKARARGRGRGDAISARAREEDDGTSMESASETKAWKHSSTDGPTPALMVDLGAGKVSFAPTKRRRSAAVEAKDQAVKKATMPMKNGGNVVIGLLEEQDVDDATNLIMDLFFKVRPQDILAKNRLRAEQASRVRMGLVDGVKKSDDRILLSAKVGTVLVGIAEISLPNGDRFGAEKLKPRTPKDKAYLSDVAVSPTQRGRGIGKELVNAAERAMANMGETIMYTHTKVDNEGAQILFEKCGYEEPPEVKAKLTQAQIAQRSSKNNPFAKLGLVEVGHILLAKSITTSDSPL
;
A
#
# COMPACT_ATOMS: atom_id res chain seq x y z
N MET A 1 -22.91 65.87 24.70
CA MET A 1 -22.09 65.85 25.94
C MET A 1 -21.10 64.69 25.71
N ASP A 2 -20.02 64.96 25.10
CA ASP A 2 -18.76 65.58 25.57
C ASP A 2 -17.84 64.56 26.26
N LYS A 3 -16.69 64.41 25.56
CA LYS A 3 -15.29 64.35 26.01
C LYS A 3 -14.82 62.93 26.51
N ALA A 4 -13.60 62.49 26.26
CA ALA A 4 -12.42 62.92 25.53
C ALA A 4 -11.41 61.79 25.55
N ARG A 5 -10.69 61.60 24.48
CA ARG A 5 -9.23 61.58 24.24
C ARG A 5 -8.30 61.20 25.43
N ALA A 6 -7.47 60.18 25.21
CA ALA A 6 -6.05 60.32 25.50
C ALA A 6 -5.19 59.38 24.63
N ARG A 7 -4.25 60.01 23.94
CA ARG A 7 -3.14 59.43 23.15
C ARG A 7 -1.99 59.12 24.12
N GLY A 8 -1.28 58.00 23.90
CA GLY A 8 0.01 57.75 24.51
C GLY A 8 0.96 57.15 23.47
N ARG A 9 1.85 57.98 22.94
CA ARG A 9 3.03 57.57 22.17
C ARG A 9 4.14 57.27 23.18
N GLY A 10 4.88 56.19 23.00
CA GLY A 10 6.17 55.93 23.64
C GLY A 10 7.12 55.34 22.60
N ARG A 11 8.07 56.18 22.20
CA ARG A 11 9.31 55.85 21.47
C ARG A 11 10.40 55.48 22.45
N GLY A 12 11.40 54.77 21.94
CA GLY A 12 12.74 54.58 22.51
C GLY A 12 13.06 53.10 22.70
N ASP A 13 14.20 52.52 22.43
CA ASP A 13 15.41 52.98 21.76
C ASP A 13 16.18 51.73 21.34
N ALA A 14 16.95 51.88 20.28
CA ALA A 14 17.92 50.91 19.79
C ALA A 14 19.10 50.79 20.77
N ILE A 15 19.56 49.57 21.02
CA ILE A 15 20.94 49.34 21.46
C ILE A 15 21.57 48.26 20.56
N SER A 16 22.49 48.78 19.75
CA SER A 16 23.53 48.06 19.01
C SER A 16 24.57 47.49 19.98
N ALA A 17 24.95 46.25 19.81
CA ALA A 17 26.24 45.75 20.30
C ALA A 17 26.88 44.85 19.25
N ARG A 18 27.93 45.38 18.66
CA ARG A 18 29.00 44.73 17.91
C ARG A 18 29.90 43.96 18.86
N ALA A 19 30.43 42.86 18.36
CA ALA A 19 31.79 42.33 18.45
C ALA A 19 31.69 40.79 18.57
N ARG A 20 32.51 39.94 18.03
CA ARG A 20 33.81 40.02 17.30
C ARG A 20 33.95 38.71 16.53
N GLU A 21 34.60 38.79 15.40
CA GLU A 21 35.22 37.73 14.66
C GLU A 21 36.19 36.95 15.56
N GLU A 22 36.15 35.62 15.51
CA GLU A 22 37.34 34.80 15.53
C GLU A 22 37.16 33.67 14.51
N ASP A 23 37.99 33.77 13.52
CA ASP A 23 38.31 32.85 12.46
C ASP A 23 38.99 31.62 13.08
N ASP A 24 38.48 30.41 12.84
CA ASP A 24 39.29 29.22 12.91
C ASP A 24 38.87 28.25 11.83
N GLY A 25 39.70 28.22 10.81
CA GLY A 25 39.58 27.35 9.67
C GLY A 25 39.79 25.89 10.03
N THR A 26 38.77 25.09 9.82
CA THR A 26 38.96 23.66 9.62
C THR A 26 38.04 23.20 8.50
N SER A 27 38.67 23.01 7.35
CA SER A 27 38.13 22.29 6.21
C SER A 27 37.65 20.91 6.63
N MET A 28 36.33 20.69 6.61
CA MET A 28 35.76 19.33 6.61
C MET A 28 35.11 19.08 5.25
N GLU A 29 35.80 18.23 4.49
CA GLU A 29 35.28 17.57 3.31
C GLU A 29 33.93 16.94 3.62
N SER A 30 32.90 17.40 2.93
CA SER A 30 31.60 16.73 2.92
C SER A 30 31.71 15.47 2.07
N ALA A 31 32.09 14.37 2.67
CA ALA A 31 31.89 13.06 2.09
C ALA A 31 30.37 12.78 2.08
N SER A 32 29.77 12.91 0.91
CA SER A 32 28.45 12.37 0.63
C SER A 32 28.50 10.84 0.66
N GLU A 33 28.26 10.25 1.83
CA GLU A 33 28.01 8.82 1.92
C GLU A 33 26.65 8.49 1.28
N THR A 34 26.66 8.24 0.00
CA THR A 34 25.67 7.43 -0.67
C THR A 34 25.79 6.01 -0.11
N LYS A 35 24.99 5.68 0.92
CA LYS A 35 24.80 4.30 1.32
C LYS A 35 24.16 3.53 0.18
N ALA A 36 25.03 2.93 -0.64
CA ALA A 36 24.62 1.92 -1.60
C ALA A 36 24.00 0.77 -0.82
N TRP A 37 22.72 0.51 -1.07
CA TRP A 37 22.04 -0.70 -0.66
C TRP A 37 22.74 -1.89 -1.32
N LYS A 38 23.55 -2.59 -0.54
CA LYS A 38 24.07 -3.89 -0.95
C LYS A 38 22.92 -4.88 -0.91
N HIS A 39 22.32 -5.12 -2.06
CA HIS A 39 21.56 -6.34 -2.27
C HIS A 39 22.53 -7.52 -2.17
N SER A 40 22.46 -8.27 -1.10
CA SER A 40 23.06 -9.61 -1.05
C SER A 40 22.11 -10.56 -1.79
N SER A 41 22.09 -10.51 -3.11
CA SER A 41 21.56 -11.58 -3.94
C SER A 41 22.65 -12.61 -4.14
N THR A 42 22.67 -13.63 -3.30
CA THR A 42 23.49 -14.83 -3.49
C THR A 42 22.79 -15.84 -4.42
N ASP A 43 22.23 -15.39 -5.53
CA ASP A 43 21.79 -16.28 -6.61
C ASP A 43 22.26 -15.67 -7.95
N GLY A 44 23.57 -15.63 -8.12
CA GLY A 44 24.19 -15.53 -9.43
C GLY A 44 23.90 -16.80 -10.22
N PRO A 45 23.77 -16.72 -11.56
CA PRO A 45 23.66 -17.91 -12.36
C PRO A 45 24.90 -18.77 -12.13
N THR A 46 24.71 -19.99 -11.65
CA THR A 46 25.76 -21.00 -11.53
C THR A 46 26.48 -21.11 -12.88
N PRO A 47 27.81 -20.94 -12.94
CA PRO A 47 28.52 -21.08 -14.20
C PRO A 47 28.28 -22.49 -14.75
N ALA A 48 27.74 -22.54 -15.96
CA ALA A 48 27.61 -23.80 -16.68
C ALA A 48 28.98 -24.44 -16.79
N LEU A 49 29.12 -25.65 -16.26
CA LEU A 49 30.30 -26.47 -16.44
C LEU A 49 30.43 -26.71 -17.95
N MET A 50 31.40 -26.07 -18.58
CA MET A 50 31.80 -26.39 -19.95
C MET A 50 32.44 -27.76 -19.96
N VAL A 51 31.68 -28.78 -20.33
CA VAL A 51 32.22 -30.05 -20.74
C VAL A 51 32.36 -29.99 -22.26
N ASP A 52 33.58 -29.91 -22.71
CA ASP A 52 33.93 -29.97 -24.13
C ASP A 52 33.73 -31.41 -24.62
N LEU A 53 32.63 -31.64 -25.30
CA LEU A 53 32.35 -32.87 -26.01
C LEU A 53 32.10 -32.53 -27.47
N GLY A 54 33.14 -32.74 -28.28
CA GLY A 54 33.20 -32.81 -29.74
C GLY A 54 31.92 -32.50 -30.54
N ALA A 55 32.10 -31.61 -31.51
CA ALA A 55 31.20 -31.24 -32.62
C ALA A 55 29.84 -31.93 -32.73
N GLY A 56 28.92 -31.54 -31.85
CA GLY A 56 27.51 -31.86 -31.94
C GLY A 56 26.68 -30.61 -31.64
N LYS A 57 25.73 -30.30 -32.50
CA LYS A 57 24.81 -29.19 -32.30
C LYS A 57 24.07 -29.37 -30.96
N VAL A 58 24.45 -28.63 -29.94
CA VAL A 58 23.72 -28.59 -28.67
C VAL A 58 22.49 -27.75 -28.83
N SER A 59 21.34 -28.36 -28.94
CA SER A 59 20.04 -27.69 -28.85
C SER A 59 19.79 -27.37 -27.38
N PHE A 60 19.92 -26.10 -26.98
CA PHE A 60 19.45 -25.64 -25.68
C PHE A 60 17.92 -25.59 -25.69
N ALA A 61 17.28 -26.63 -25.23
CA ALA A 61 15.89 -26.51 -24.83
C ALA A 61 15.82 -25.54 -23.65
N PRO A 62 14.93 -24.53 -23.67
CA PRO A 62 14.79 -23.63 -22.55
C PRO A 62 14.35 -24.46 -21.34
N THR A 63 15.23 -24.62 -20.37
CA THR A 63 14.87 -25.19 -19.07
C THR A 63 13.76 -24.34 -18.49
N LYS A 64 12.53 -24.87 -18.45
CA LYS A 64 11.44 -24.25 -17.69
C LYS A 64 11.96 -24.03 -16.27
N ARG A 65 12.21 -22.76 -15.89
CA ARG A 65 12.53 -22.41 -14.52
C ARG A 65 11.46 -23.05 -13.64
N ARG A 66 11.86 -23.94 -12.73
CA ARG A 66 10.95 -24.46 -11.72
C ARG A 66 10.41 -23.25 -10.96
N ARG A 67 9.09 -23.08 -10.97
CA ARG A 67 8.43 -22.07 -10.11
C ARG A 67 8.78 -22.41 -8.67
N SER A 68 8.99 -21.39 -7.82
CA SER A 68 9.23 -21.65 -6.40
C SER A 68 7.99 -22.33 -5.79
N ALA A 69 8.19 -23.16 -4.78
CA ALA A 69 7.08 -23.82 -4.08
C ALA A 69 6.07 -22.81 -3.52
N ALA A 70 6.54 -21.62 -3.14
CA ALA A 70 5.69 -20.52 -2.67
C ALA A 70 4.77 -19.97 -3.78
N VAL A 71 5.26 -19.85 -5.02
CA VAL A 71 4.43 -19.42 -6.15
C VAL A 71 3.37 -20.46 -6.48
N GLU A 72 3.73 -21.75 -6.45
CA GLU A 72 2.77 -22.84 -6.64
C GLU A 72 1.70 -22.86 -5.53
N ALA A 73 2.09 -22.63 -4.29
CA ALA A 73 1.16 -22.53 -3.16
C ALA A 73 0.17 -21.36 -3.32
N LYS A 74 0.62 -20.21 -3.83
CA LYS A 74 -0.26 -19.06 -4.14
C LYS A 74 -1.24 -19.37 -5.25
N ASP A 75 -0.77 -19.98 -6.35
CA ASP A 75 -1.64 -20.37 -7.46
C ASP A 75 -2.72 -21.36 -7.00
N GLN A 76 -2.40 -22.25 -6.06
CA GLN A 76 -3.36 -23.17 -5.46
C GLN A 76 -4.31 -22.49 -4.46
N ALA A 77 -3.80 -21.54 -3.67
CA ALA A 77 -4.59 -20.82 -2.67
C ALA A 77 -5.62 -19.88 -3.32
N VAL A 78 -5.26 -19.25 -4.45
CA VAL A 78 -6.12 -18.32 -5.18
C VAL A 78 -6.77 -19.02 -6.37
N LYS A 79 -7.93 -19.62 -6.15
CA LYS A 79 -8.73 -20.17 -7.26
C LYS A 79 -9.42 -19.03 -8.00
N LYS A 80 -9.25 -19.01 -9.33
CA LYS A 80 -9.98 -18.09 -10.19
C LYS A 80 -11.50 -18.34 -10.06
N ALA A 81 -12.24 -17.35 -9.63
CA ALA A 81 -13.67 -17.47 -9.39
C ALA A 81 -14.46 -16.45 -10.22
N THR A 82 -15.57 -16.91 -10.81
CA THR A 82 -16.54 -16.06 -11.50
C THR A 82 -17.73 -15.84 -10.60
N MET A 83 -18.01 -14.60 -10.25
CA MET A 83 -19.07 -14.23 -9.33
C MET A 83 -20.08 -13.31 -10.00
N PRO A 84 -21.39 -13.50 -9.74
CA PRO A 84 -22.43 -12.61 -10.24
C PRO A 84 -22.35 -11.25 -9.56
N MET A 85 -22.52 -10.19 -10.33
CA MET A 85 -22.63 -8.83 -9.79
C MET A 85 -24.09 -8.47 -9.52
N LYS A 86 -24.33 -7.60 -8.52
CA LYS A 86 -25.68 -7.21 -8.09
C LYS A 86 -26.57 -6.64 -9.22
N ASN A 87 -25.98 -5.94 -10.18
CA ASN A 87 -26.69 -5.27 -11.27
C ASN A 87 -26.55 -6.03 -12.61
N GLY A 88 -26.36 -7.34 -12.55
CA GLY A 88 -26.17 -8.20 -13.71
C GLY A 88 -24.73 -8.23 -14.23
N GLY A 89 -24.42 -9.27 -15.00
CA GLY A 89 -23.08 -9.58 -15.46
C GLY A 89 -22.24 -10.29 -14.38
N ASN A 90 -21.04 -10.66 -14.77
CA ASN A 90 -20.11 -11.40 -13.91
C ASN A 90 -18.79 -10.63 -13.73
N VAL A 91 -18.20 -10.76 -12.56
CA VAL A 91 -16.82 -10.37 -12.28
C VAL A 91 -15.97 -11.63 -12.09
N VAL A 92 -14.79 -11.64 -12.66
CA VAL A 92 -13.80 -12.69 -12.49
C VAL A 92 -12.73 -12.20 -11.52
N ILE A 93 -12.57 -12.90 -10.41
CA ILE A 93 -11.51 -12.63 -9.43
C ILE A 93 -10.41 -13.69 -9.60
N GLY A 94 -9.16 -13.25 -9.62
CA GLY A 94 -8.00 -14.13 -9.74
C GLY A 94 -6.72 -13.39 -9.39
N LEU A 95 -5.57 -14.04 -9.62
CA LEU A 95 -4.28 -13.37 -9.48
C LEU A 95 -4.14 -12.26 -10.55
N LEU A 96 -3.43 -11.20 -10.18
CA LEU A 96 -3.04 -10.15 -11.13
C LEU A 96 -2.05 -10.76 -12.14
N GLU A 97 -2.32 -10.59 -13.40
CA GLU A 97 -1.47 -11.05 -14.50
C GLU A 97 -0.52 -9.94 -14.96
N GLU A 98 0.63 -10.30 -15.54
CA GLU A 98 1.62 -9.30 -15.98
C GLU A 98 1.06 -8.30 -16.99
N GLN A 99 0.19 -8.77 -17.88
CA GLN A 99 -0.47 -7.93 -18.87
C GLN A 99 -1.41 -6.87 -18.30
N ASP A 100 -1.86 -7.03 -17.04
CA ASP A 100 -2.79 -6.11 -16.37
C ASP A 100 -2.08 -5.09 -15.48
N VAL A 101 -0.75 -5.16 -15.37
CA VAL A 101 0.03 -4.31 -14.47
C VAL A 101 -0.14 -2.82 -14.78
N ASP A 102 -0.19 -2.45 -16.06
CA ASP A 102 -0.35 -1.06 -16.46
C ASP A 102 -1.75 -0.52 -16.11
N ASP A 103 -2.79 -1.31 -16.34
CA ASP A 103 -4.17 -0.98 -15.96
C ASP A 103 -4.31 -0.89 -14.43
N ALA A 104 -3.70 -1.82 -13.69
CA ALA A 104 -3.66 -1.79 -12.23
C ALA A 104 -2.92 -0.55 -11.71
N THR A 105 -1.79 -0.19 -12.32
CA THR A 105 -1.06 1.04 -11.99
C THR A 105 -1.94 2.27 -12.18
N ASN A 106 -2.62 2.38 -13.32
CA ASN A 106 -3.51 3.49 -13.60
C ASN A 106 -4.65 3.56 -12.59
N LEU A 107 -5.27 2.43 -12.28
CA LEU A 107 -6.35 2.36 -11.28
C LEU A 107 -5.89 2.83 -9.89
N ILE A 108 -4.72 2.37 -9.43
CA ILE A 108 -4.12 2.82 -8.16
C ILE A 108 -3.86 4.33 -8.18
N MET A 109 -3.24 4.82 -9.26
CA MET A 109 -2.90 6.23 -9.37
C MET A 109 -4.14 7.12 -9.41
N ASP A 110 -5.20 6.71 -10.08
CA ASP A 110 -6.44 7.48 -10.15
C ASP A 110 -7.18 7.55 -8.81
N LEU A 111 -7.07 6.51 -8.00
CA LEU A 111 -7.80 6.44 -6.73
C LEU A 111 -7.00 6.98 -5.53
N PHE A 112 -5.69 6.75 -5.50
CA PHE A 112 -4.89 7.02 -4.32
C PHE A 112 -3.90 8.16 -4.48
N PHE A 113 -3.53 8.54 -5.71
CA PHE A 113 -2.60 9.64 -5.93
C PHE A 113 -3.26 10.98 -5.63
N LYS A 114 -2.74 11.65 -4.61
CA LYS A 114 -3.16 13.02 -4.23
C LYS A 114 -1.94 13.91 -4.17
N VAL A 115 -2.07 15.11 -4.74
CA VAL A 115 -1.04 16.15 -4.69
C VAL A 115 -1.40 17.15 -3.62
N ARG A 116 -0.44 17.51 -2.78
CA ARG A 116 -0.63 18.59 -1.79
C ARG A 116 -0.73 19.92 -2.51
N PRO A 117 -1.47 20.90 -1.98
CA PRO A 117 -1.67 22.20 -2.63
C PRO A 117 -0.34 22.91 -3.00
N GLN A 118 0.68 22.80 -2.16
CA GLN A 118 2.00 23.38 -2.40
C GLN A 118 2.77 22.73 -3.55
N ASP A 119 2.44 21.49 -3.91
CA ASP A 119 3.14 20.71 -4.93
C ASP A 119 2.41 20.72 -6.28
N ILE A 120 1.39 21.55 -6.44
CA ILE A 120 0.51 21.52 -7.63
C ILE A 120 1.27 21.76 -8.94
N LEU A 121 2.30 22.60 -8.92
CA LEU A 121 3.14 22.88 -10.11
C LEU A 121 3.98 21.67 -10.52
N ALA A 122 4.35 20.81 -9.58
CA ALA A 122 5.11 19.58 -9.84
C ALA A 122 4.22 18.35 -10.06
N LYS A 123 2.88 18.53 -10.13
CA LYS A 123 1.90 17.44 -10.16
C LYS A 123 2.23 16.35 -11.18
N ASN A 124 2.53 16.72 -12.42
CA ASN A 124 2.77 15.74 -13.49
C ASN A 124 4.04 14.93 -13.24
N ARG A 125 5.12 15.58 -12.79
CA ARG A 125 6.36 14.90 -12.43
C ARG A 125 6.15 13.94 -11.25
N LEU A 126 5.52 14.41 -10.17
CA LEU A 126 5.24 13.59 -9.00
C LEU A 126 4.33 12.40 -9.34
N ARG A 127 3.34 12.59 -10.23
CA ARG A 127 2.48 11.50 -10.71
C ARG A 127 3.30 10.46 -11.47
N ALA A 128 4.17 10.87 -12.37
CA ALA A 128 5.00 9.96 -13.15
C ALA A 128 5.99 9.18 -12.26
N GLU A 129 6.65 9.84 -11.33
CA GLU A 129 7.54 9.20 -10.36
C GLU A 129 6.79 8.17 -9.50
N GLN A 130 5.62 8.52 -8.99
CA GLN A 130 4.80 7.62 -8.18
C GLN A 130 4.27 6.45 -9.01
N ALA A 131 3.80 6.69 -10.24
CA ALA A 131 3.32 5.65 -11.13
C ALA A 131 4.43 4.64 -11.46
N SER A 132 5.66 5.12 -11.69
CA SER A 132 6.82 4.24 -11.91
C SER A 132 7.09 3.34 -10.69
N ARG A 133 7.02 3.88 -9.46
CA ARG A 133 7.20 3.11 -8.23
C ARG A 133 6.10 2.06 -8.04
N VAL A 134 4.85 2.45 -8.23
CA VAL A 134 3.70 1.53 -8.15
C VAL A 134 3.85 0.41 -9.17
N ARG A 135 4.15 0.76 -10.43
CA ARG A 135 4.34 -0.21 -11.50
C ARG A 135 5.45 -1.21 -11.18
N MET A 136 6.62 -0.72 -10.73
CA MET A 136 7.71 -1.61 -10.32
C MET A 136 7.28 -2.55 -9.19
N GLY A 137 6.58 -2.02 -8.19
CA GLY A 137 6.04 -2.81 -7.09
C GLY A 137 5.10 -3.91 -7.57
N LEU A 138 4.18 -3.60 -8.50
CA LEU A 138 3.27 -4.59 -9.08
C LEU A 138 4.00 -5.64 -9.92
N VAL A 139 4.96 -5.23 -10.77
CA VAL A 139 5.79 -6.17 -11.54
C VAL A 139 6.55 -7.14 -10.64
N ASP A 140 7.16 -6.63 -9.57
CA ASP A 140 7.85 -7.47 -8.60
C ASP A 140 6.86 -8.40 -7.88
N GLY A 141 5.68 -7.90 -7.50
CA GLY A 141 4.62 -8.70 -6.88
C GLY A 141 4.11 -9.84 -7.76
N VAL A 142 3.99 -9.60 -9.07
CA VAL A 142 3.58 -10.65 -10.02
C VAL A 142 4.70 -11.66 -10.28
N LYS A 143 5.95 -11.20 -10.43
CA LYS A 143 7.06 -12.04 -10.89
C LYS A 143 7.81 -12.79 -9.80
N LYS A 144 8.02 -12.17 -8.64
CA LYS A 144 9.03 -12.63 -7.68
C LYS A 144 8.55 -12.79 -6.26
N SER A 145 7.40 -12.25 -5.94
CA SER A 145 7.07 -12.03 -4.55
C SER A 145 6.66 -13.32 -3.84
N ASP A 146 7.48 -13.74 -2.90
CA ASP A 146 7.15 -14.80 -1.94
C ASP A 146 6.42 -14.23 -0.70
N ASP A 147 6.29 -12.91 -0.60
CA ASP A 147 5.80 -12.20 0.57
C ASP A 147 4.41 -11.54 0.38
N ARG A 148 3.86 -11.54 -0.84
CA ARG A 148 2.55 -10.95 -1.14
C ARG A 148 1.79 -11.64 -2.26
N ILE A 149 0.48 -11.43 -2.27
CA ILE A 149 -0.46 -11.87 -3.30
C ILE A 149 -1.17 -10.65 -3.87
N LEU A 150 -1.17 -10.51 -5.19
CA LEU A 150 -1.91 -9.47 -5.89
C LEU A 150 -3.15 -10.09 -6.55
N LEU A 151 -4.33 -9.59 -6.17
CA LEU A 151 -5.61 -10.00 -6.74
C LEU A 151 -6.08 -8.99 -7.78
N SER A 152 -6.73 -9.46 -8.82
CA SER A 152 -7.42 -8.66 -9.82
C SER A 152 -8.90 -9.02 -9.91
N ALA A 153 -9.72 -8.02 -10.22
CA ALA A 153 -11.12 -8.18 -10.57
C ALA A 153 -11.33 -7.69 -12.00
N LYS A 154 -11.87 -8.54 -12.87
CA LYS A 154 -12.11 -8.24 -14.28
C LYS A 154 -13.59 -8.39 -14.63
N VAL A 155 -14.11 -7.46 -15.44
CA VAL A 155 -15.41 -7.56 -16.09
C VAL A 155 -15.16 -7.70 -17.60
N GLY A 156 -15.41 -8.89 -18.14
CA GLY A 156 -14.89 -9.26 -19.45
C GLY A 156 -13.34 -9.27 -19.39
N THR A 157 -12.73 -8.47 -20.25
CA THR A 157 -11.26 -8.30 -20.33
C THR A 157 -10.76 -7.08 -19.53
N VAL A 158 -11.67 -6.23 -19.04
CA VAL A 158 -11.30 -4.95 -18.41
C VAL A 158 -11.03 -5.14 -16.93
N LEU A 159 -9.86 -4.69 -16.47
CA LEU A 159 -9.53 -4.64 -15.05
C LEU A 159 -10.37 -3.53 -14.38
N VAL A 160 -11.12 -3.90 -13.36
CA VAL A 160 -12.01 -3.01 -12.62
C VAL A 160 -11.73 -2.93 -11.14
N GLY A 161 -10.85 -3.77 -10.62
CA GLY A 161 -10.46 -3.75 -9.21
C GLY A 161 -9.21 -4.54 -8.94
N ILE A 162 -8.58 -4.24 -7.81
CA ILE A 162 -7.40 -4.93 -7.29
C ILE A 162 -7.47 -5.03 -5.77
N ALA A 163 -6.68 -5.94 -5.22
CA ALA A 163 -6.36 -5.98 -3.80
C ALA A 163 -4.96 -6.57 -3.62
N GLU A 164 -4.23 -6.11 -2.60
CA GLU A 164 -2.93 -6.66 -2.22
C GLU A 164 -3.01 -7.32 -0.85
N ILE A 165 -2.42 -8.49 -0.72
CA ILE A 165 -2.29 -9.22 0.54
C ILE A 165 -0.81 -9.38 0.83
N SER A 166 -0.34 -8.83 1.94
CA SER A 166 0.98 -9.15 2.47
C SER A 166 0.89 -10.41 3.32
N LEU A 167 1.73 -11.38 3.01
CA LEU A 167 1.84 -12.62 3.77
C LEU A 167 2.46 -12.36 5.16
N PRO A 168 2.32 -13.27 6.12
CA PRO A 168 3.01 -13.18 7.40
C PRO A 168 4.50 -12.93 7.23
N ASN A 169 5.03 -11.94 7.95
CA ASN A 169 6.41 -11.44 7.87
C ASN A 169 6.84 -10.86 6.52
N GLY A 170 5.93 -10.74 5.56
CA GLY A 170 6.17 -10.08 4.28
C GLY A 170 6.22 -8.54 4.39
N ASP A 171 6.76 -7.90 3.36
CA ASP A 171 6.79 -6.46 3.26
C ASP A 171 5.37 -5.87 3.12
N ARG A 172 5.13 -4.79 3.87
CA ARG A 172 3.84 -4.08 3.90
C ARG A 172 4.01 -2.65 3.43
N PHE A 173 4.27 -2.46 2.18
CA PHE A 173 4.60 -1.17 1.58
C PHE A 173 3.82 0.01 2.18
N GLY A 174 4.49 0.81 3.03
CA GLY A 174 3.91 1.97 3.69
C GLY A 174 2.99 1.68 4.89
N ALA A 175 2.39 0.50 4.99
CA ALA A 175 1.50 0.15 6.11
C ALA A 175 2.26 -0.02 7.43
N GLU A 176 3.56 -0.26 7.41
CA GLU A 176 4.41 -0.32 8.61
C GLU A 176 4.45 0.99 9.40
N LYS A 177 4.21 2.11 8.72
CA LYS A 177 4.17 3.45 9.33
C LYS A 177 2.81 3.79 9.92
N LEU A 178 1.76 3.04 9.57
CA LEU A 178 0.42 3.31 10.05
C LEU A 178 0.27 2.97 11.52
N LYS A 179 -0.59 3.70 12.18
CA LYS A 179 -0.92 3.47 13.60
C LYS A 179 -2.44 3.35 13.77
N PRO A 180 -2.89 2.40 14.59
CA PRO A 180 -2.13 1.39 15.37
C PRO A 180 -1.33 0.43 14.49
N ARG A 181 -0.24 -0.16 15.00
CA ARG A 181 0.57 -1.12 14.24
C ARG A 181 -0.09 -2.49 14.16
N THR A 182 0.02 -3.15 13.02
CA THR A 182 -0.38 -4.55 12.87
C THR A 182 0.70 -5.51 13.34
N PRO A 183 0.35 -6.70 13.86
CA PRO A 183 1.30 -7.78 14.07
C PRO A 183 1.96 -8.20 12.75
N LYS A 184 3.29 -8.31 12.71
CA LYS A 184 4.02 -8.65 11.47
C LYS A 184 3.81 -10.10 11.04
N ASP A 185 3.60 -10.99 12.00
CA ASP A 185 3.39 -12.43 11.82
C ASP A 185 1.96 -12.81 11.36
N LYS A 186 1.16 -11.84 10.95
CA LYS A 186 -0.22 -12.05 10.49
C LYS A 186 -0.42 -11.52 9.08
N ALA A 187 -1.39 -12.08 8.37
CA ALA A 187 -1.79 -11.63 7.05
C ALA A 187 -2.35 -10.19 7.09
N TYR A 188 -2.04 -9.40 6.07
CA TYR A 188 -2.48 -8.01 5.98
C TYR A 188 -3.03 -7.68 4.60
N LEU A 189 -4.25 -7.17 4.55
CA LEU A 189 -4.94 -6.76 3.32
C LEU A 189 -4.77 -5.25 3.10
N SER A 190 -4.27 -4.87 1.94
CA SER A 190 -4.09 -3.48 1.51
C SER A 190 -4.61 -3.25 0.09
N ASP A 191 -4.63 -2.00 -0.31
CA ASP A 191 -4.91 -1.53 -1.66
C ASP A 191 -6.18 -2.11 -2.32
N VAL A 192 -7.23 -2.35 -1.50
CA VAL A 192 -8.54 -2.75 -2.04
C VAL A 192 -9.12 -1.57 -2.82
N ALA A 193 -9.07 -1.67 -4.13
CA ALA A 193 -9.47 -0.63 -5.06
C ALA A 193 -10.48 -1.14 -6.08
N VAL A 194 -11.55 -0.37 -6.31
CA VAL A 194 -12.55 -0.65 -7.35
C VAL A 194 -12.81 0.62 -8.14
N SER A 195 -12.79 0.50 -9.47
CA SER A 195 -13.11 1.60 -10.37
C SER A 195 -14.41 2.29 -9.96
N PRO A 196 -14.45 3.64 -9.91
CA PRO A 196 -15.62 4.39 -9.48
C PRO A 196 -16.90 4.01 -10.23
N THR A 197 -16.79 3.74 -11.54
CA THR A 197 -17.90 3.35 -12.40
C THR A 197 -18.47 1.95 -12.09
N GLN A 198 -17.71 1.13 -11.36
CA GLN A 198 -18.08 -0.26 -11.04
C GLN A 198 -18.40 -0.46 -9.55
N ARG A 199 -18.38 0.62 -8.75
CA ARG A 199 -18.74 0.56 -7.32
C ARG A 199 -20.21 0.23 -7.11
N GLY A 200 -20.54 -0.21 -5.90
CA GLY A 200 -21.92 -0.60 -5.54
C GLY A 200 -22.36 -1.95 -6.08
N ARG A 201 -21.57 -2.61 -6.94
CA ARG A 201 -21.88 -3.88 -7.60
C ARG A 201 -21.41 -5.12 -6.83
N GLY A 202 -20.79 -4.96 -5.67
CA GLY A 202 -20.29 -6.06 -4.83
C GLY A 202 -18.83 -6.43 -5.07
N ILE A 203 -18.15 -5.88 -6.09
CA ILE A 203 -16.78 -6.26 -6.49
C ILE A 203 -15.79 -6.15 -5.33
N GLY A 204 -15.83 -5.06 -4.55
CA GLY A 204 -14.95 -4.88 -3.40
C GLY A 204 -15.12 -5.98 -2.35
N LYS A 205 -16.38 -6.40 -2.08
CA LYS A 205 -16.67 -7.51 -1.18
C LYS A 205 -16.07 -8.82 -1.70
N GLU A 206 -16.20 -9.07 -2.99
CA GLU A 206 -15.66 -10.31 -3.59
C GLU A 206 -14.12 -10.34 -3.59
N LEU A 207 -13.46 -9.19 -3.77
CA LEU A 207 -12.00 -9.08 -3.60
C LEU A 207 -11.58 -9.41 -2.16
N VAL A 208 -12.27 -8.86 -1.16
CA VAL A 208 -12.02 -9.17 0.27
C VAL A 208 -12.26 -10.64 0.55
N ASN A 209 -13.39 -11.21 0.11
CA ASN A 209 -13.70 -12.63 0.28
C ASN A 209 -12.66 -13.54 -0.39
N ALA A 210 -12.17 -13.16 -1.58
CA ALA A 210 -11.12 -13.93 -2.26
C ALA A 210 -9.80 -13.87 -1.49
N ALA A 211 -9.45 -12.71 -0.92
CA ALA A 211 -8.27 -12.55 -0.08
C ALA A 211 -8.37 -13.44 1.18
N GLU A 212 -9.52 -13.42 1.85
CA GLU A 212 -9.78 -14.25 3.03
C GLU A 212 -9.65 -15.75 2.71
N ARG A 213 -10.28 -16.21 1.62
CA ARG A 213 -10.16 -17.61 1.19
C ARG A 213 -8.72 -17.99 0.89
N ALA A 214 -7.97 -17.13 0.19
CA ALA A 214 -6.57 -17.40 -0.11
C ALA A 214 -5.75 -17.57 1.17
N MET A 215 -5.95 -16.69 2.16
CA MET A 215 -5.24 -16.78 3.43
C MET A 215 -5.66 -17.98 4.27
N ALA A 216 -6.96 -18.26 4.35
CA ALA A 216 -7.47 -19.45 5.03
C ALA A 216 -6.91 -20.75 4.40
N ASN A 217 -6.84 -20.83 3.07
CA ASN A 217 -6.23 -21.96 2.35
C ASN A 217 -4.71 -22.12 2.64
N MET A 218 -4.04 -21.02 3.04
CA MET A 218 -2.65 -21.04 3.47
C MET A 218 -2.49 -21.29 4.98
N GLY A 219 -3.58 -21.50 5.71
CA GLY A 219 -3.56 -21.79 7.15
C GLY A 219 -3.61 -20.57 8.05
N GLU A 220 -3.83 -19.37 7.50
CA GLU A 220 -3.99 -18.15 8.29
C GLU A 220 -5.37 -18.11 8.94
N THR A 221 -5.41 -17.64 10.19
CA THR A 221 -6.65 -17.58 11.00
C THR A 221 -7.15 -16.18 11.25
N ILE A 222 -6.32 -15.18 11.02
CA ILE A 222 -6.65 -13.75 11.24
C ILE A 222 -6.07 -12.92 10.10
N MET A 223 -6.86 -11.98 9.60
CA MET A 223 -6.44 -10.98 8.63
C MET A 223 -6.66 -9.58 9.17
N TYR A 224 -5.69 -8.70 8.96
CA TYR A 224 -5.74 -7.30 9.36
C TYR A 224 -5.83 -6.38 8.15
N THR A 225 -6.38 -5.19 8.35
CA THR A 225 -6.39 -4.10 7.36
C THR A 225 -6.45 -2.76 8.06
N HIS A 226 -6.07 -1.69 7.34
CA HIS A 226 -6.33 -0.32 7.79
C HIS A 226 -7.29 0.39 6.86
N THR A 227 -8.11 1.26 7.43
CA THR A 227 -8.89 2.23 6.69
C THR A 227 -8.69 3.62 7.27
N LYS A 228 -8.75 4.66 6.41
CA LYS A 228 -8.77 6.04 6.90
C LYS A 228 -10.08 6.35 7.59
N VAL A 229 -10.02 7.19 8.62
CA VAL A 229 -11.21 7.64 9.37
C VAL A 229 -12.22 8.37 8.48
N ASP A 230 -11.76 9.03 7.42
CA ASP A 230 -12.59 9.75 6.46
C ASP A 230 -13.06 8.90 5.26
N ASN A 231 -12.63 7.63 5.17
CA ASN A 231 -13.03 6.72 4.10
C ASN A 231 -14.24 5.87 4.51
N GLU A 232 -15.41 6.49 4.54
CA GLU A 232 -16.67 5.82 4.91
C GLU A 232 -16.97 4.61 4.02
N GLY A 233 -16.67 4.71 2.72
CA GLY A 233 -16.93 3.61 1.80
C GLY A 233 -16.12 2.35 2.14
N ALA A 234 -14.86 2.49 2.54
CA ALA A 234 -14.04 1.38 2.98
C ALA A 234 -14.50 0.84 4.34
N GLN A 235 -14.88 1.72 5.28
CA GLN A 235 -15.41 1.30 6.59
C GLN A 235 -16.65 0.43 6.43
N ILE A 236 -17.62 0.88 5.64
CA ILE A 236 -18.84 0.13 5.33
C ILE A 236 -18.55 -1.20 4.63
N LEU A 237 -17.54 -1.21 3.72
CA LEU A 237 -17.12 -2.45 3.05
C LEU A 237 -16.59 -3.46 4.05
N PHE A 238 -15.64 -3.06 4.88
CA PHE A 238 -15.00 -3.96 5.84
C PHE A 238 -15.96 -4.40 6.94
N GLU A 239 -16.84 -3.52 7.45
CA GLU A 239 -17.89 -3.87 8.38
C GLU A 239 -18.83 -4.95 7.80
N LYS A 240 -19.27 -4.78 6.54
CA LYS A 240 -20.09 -5.78 5.83
C LYS A 240 -19.37 -7.10 5.56
N CYS A 241 -18.04 -7.09 5.57
CA CYS A 241 -17.20 -8.29 5.50
C CYS A 241 -16.92 -8.88 6.88
N GLY A 242 -17.41 -8.29 7.98
CA GLY A 242 -17.21 -8.78 9.35
C GLY A 242 -15.88 -8.40 9.98
N TYR A 243 -15.23 -7.35 9.50
CA TYR A 243 -14.05 -6.79 10.15
C TYR A 243 -14.45 -5.84 11.27
N GLU A 244 -13.76 -5.94 12.39
CA GLU A 244 -13.99 -5.12 13.57
C GLU A 244 -12.65 -4.54 14.07
N GLU A 245 -12.74 -3.44 14.81
CA GLU A 245 -11.57 -2.92 15.50
C GLU A 245 -11.23 -3.79 16.71
N PRO A 246 -10.01 -4.35 16.81
CA PRO A 246 -9.62 -5.19 17.93
C PRO A 246 -9.77 -4.45 19.27
N PRO A 247 -10.47 -5.03 20.26
CA PRO A 247 -10.73 -4.36 21.56
C PRO A 247 -9.44 -3.91 22.27
N GLU A 248 -8.40 -4.72 22.19
CA GLU A 248 -7.08 -4.43 22.78
C GLU A 248 -6.37 -3.24 22.11
N VAL A 249 -6.64 -3.01 20.82
CA VAL A 249 -6.12 -1.85 20.08
C VAL A 249 -6.90 -0.60 20.45
N LYS A 250 -8.22 -0.71 20.49
CA LYS A 250 -9.12 0.39 20.86
C LYS A 250 -8.82 0.88 22.29
N ALA A 251 -8.58 -0.03 23.23
CA ALA A 251 -8.25 0.30 24.62
C ALA A 251 -6.89 1.00 24.79
N LYS A 252 -5.95 0.83 23.84
CA LYS A 252 -4.59 1.40 23.89
C LYS A 252 -4.43 2.67 23.05
N LEU A 253 -5.50 3.24 22.52
CA LEU A 253 -5.39 4.47 21.73
C LEU A 253 -4.87 5.63 22.55
N THR A 254 -3.86 6.30 22.04
CA THR A 254 -3.34 7.54 22.64
C THR A 254 -4.29 8.71 22.39
N GLN A 255 -4.22 9.76 23.25
CA GLN A 255 -4.98 11.00 23.05
C GLN A 255 -4.76 11.61 21.65
N ALA A 256 -3.51 11.55 21.14
CA ALA A 256 -3.19 12.02 19.79
C ALA A 256 -3.93 11.21 18.70
N GLN A 257 -4.01 9.89 18.83
CA GLN A 257 -4.74 9.04 17.89
C GLN A 257 -6.25 9.28 17.96
N ILE A 258 -6.79 9.48 19.16
CA ILE A 258 -8.20 9.85 19.35
C ILE A 258 -8.48 11.21 18.69
N ALA A 259 -7.61 12.19 18.88
CA ALA A 259 -7.73 13.50 18.24
C ALA A 259 -7.65 13.41 16.72
N GLN A 260 -6.74 12.61 16.16
CA GLN A 260 -6.67 12.36 14.71
C GLN A 260 -7.95 11.72 14.16
N ARG A 261 -8.56 10.80 14.89
CA ARG A 261 -9.85 10.19 14.52
C ARG A 261 -10.99 11.20 14.56
N SER A 262 -10.97 12.10 15.54
CA SER A 262 -11.97 13.17 15.66
C SER A 262 -11.81 14.26 14.58
N SER A 263 -10.68 14.29 13.89
CA SER A 263 -10.40 15.28 12.83
C SER A 263 -11.13 15.03 11.50
N LYS A 264 -11.96 13.99 11.41
CA LYS A 264 -12.75 13.63 10.21
C LYS A 264 -13.46 14.83 9.56
N ASN A 265 -14.01 15.72 10.38
CA ASN A 265 -14.73 16.90 9.94
C ASN A 265 -13.87 18.19 9.90
N ASN A 266 -12.57 18.07 10.15
CA ASN A 266 -11.68 19.22 10.13
C ASN A 266 -11.51 19.73 8.69
N PRO A 267 -11.81 20.98 8.39
CA PRO A 267 -11.65 21.54 7.06
C PRO A 267 -10.18 21.48 6.57
N PHE A 268 -9.21 21.60 7.45
CA PHE A 268 -7.79 21.46 7.11
C PHE A 268 -7.40 20.02 6.72
N ALA A 269 -8.08 19.01 7.26
CA ALA A 269 -7.90 17.61 6.82
C ALA A 269 -8.43 17.41 5.39
N LYS A 270 -9.57 18.03 5.06
CA LYS A 270 -10.13 18.01 3.69
C LYS A 270 -9.22 18.70 2.67
N LEU A 271 -8.45 19.69 3.09
CA LEU A 271 -7.44 20.37 2.27
C LEU A 271 -6.09 19.64 2.23
N GLY A 272 -5.95 18.49 2.92
CA GLY A 272 -4.71 17.74 3.01
C GLY A 272 -3.61 18.41 3.84
N LEU A 273 -3.95 19.41 4.65
CA LEU A 273 -3.03 20.11 5.54
C LEU A 273 -2.82 19.43 6.89
N VAL A 274 -3.74 18.53 7.25
CA VAL A 274 -3.67 17.70 8.46
C VAL A 274 -3.85 16.24 8.07
N GLU A 275 -3.00 15.37 8.58
CA GLU A 275 -3.09 13.94 8.34
C GLU A 275 -4.29 13.34 9.08
N VAL A 276 -5.13 12.61 8.35
CA VAL A 276 -6.26 11.88 8.91
C VAL A 276 -5.78 10.56 9.49
N GLY A 277 -6.24 10.24 10.70
CA GLY A 277 -5.89 8.98 11.37
C GLY A 277 -6.41 7.74 10.63
N HIS A 278 -5.88 6.59 11.01
CA HIS A 278 -6.30 5.28 10.50
C HIS A 278 -6.95 4.47 11.60
N ILE A 279 -7.87 3.60 11.20
CA ILE A 279 -8.50 2.58 12.05
C ILE A 279 -7.89 1.25 11.64
N LEU A 280 -7.38 0.50 12.60
CA LEU A 280 -6.96 -0.89 12.41
C LEU A 280 -8.19 -1.79 12.58
N LEU A 281 -8.43 -2.63 11.60
CA LEU A 281 -9.51 -3.60 11.58
C LEU A 281 -8.92 -5.01 11.48
N ALA A 282 -9.59 -5.98 12.07
CA ALA A 282 -9.23 -7.39 12.00
C ALA A 282 -10.46 -8.27 11.86
N LYS A 283 -10.26 -9.44 11.29
CA LYS A 283 -11.26 -10.49 11.16
C LYS A 283 -10.64 -11.84 11.36
N SER A 284 -11.28 -12.70 12.15
CA SER A 284 -10.97 -14.13 12.16
C SER A 284 -11.45 -14.77 10.86
N ILE A 285 -10.52 -15.44 10.16
CA ILE A 285 -10.79 -16.15 8.91
C ILE A 285 -10.64 -17.65 9.17
N THR A 286 -11.62 -18.40 8.75
CA THR A 286 -11.59 -19.87 8.84
C THR A 286 -11.81 -20.46 7.47
N THR A 287 -11.20 -21.60 7.20
CA THR A 287 -11.61 -22.43 6.07
C THR A 287 -13.05 -22.83 6.32
N SER A 288 -14.00 -22.17 5.65
CA SER A 288 -15.35 -22.70 5.65
C SER A 288 -15.32 -23.98 4.80
N ASP A 289 -15.34 -25.12 5.45
CA ASP A 289 -15.80 -26.38 4.86
C ASP A 289 -17.29 -26.26 4.56
N SER A 290 -17.65 -25.37 3.66
CA SER A 290 -18.97 -25.38 3.05
C SER A 290 -18.81 -26.02 1.70
N PRO A 291 -19.31 -27.27 1.53
CA PRO A 291 -19.41 -27.85 0.20
C PRO A 291 -20.33 -26.95 -0.65
N LEU A 292 -19.85 -26.61 -1.84
CA LEU A 292 -20.64 -25.99 -2.90
C LEU A 292 -21.69 -26.94 -3.40
#